data_911204499a17004cdc760baebd43ce42
#
_entry.id   911204499a17004cdc760baebd43ce42
#
_cell.length_a   1.000
_cell.length_b   1.000
_cell.length_c   1.000
_cell.angle_alpha   90.00
_cell.angle_beta   90.00
_cell.angle_gamma   90.00
#
_symmetry.space_group_name_H-M   'P 1'
#
loop_
_entity.id
_entity.type
_entity.pdbx_description
1 polymer ?
#
loop_
_entity_poly.entity_id
_entity_poly.type
_entity_poly.pdbx_seq_one_letter_code
_entity_poly.pdbx_strand_id
1 'polypeptide(L)'
;FMDSRWIQGRIEEYSFYRLAKQILPKSEFPVLSYPIAKESLMSSKMESMREKMIPQFLYITKKEEQAIFDGTWNENTNYEHEIMKYGFYFVDVPLGCLDISFKSWFCDQIIDAMLKPYYTEDDGSICFSKRLLVKAVFCILHEYGHYVDYKKFNSKKELAMWIYKAKEPYRRIDTYVCKMNQEGHLTEELLLERRRVYRCCKDEYSADQYALSHLNEMIDKAIDIIWD
;
A
#
# COMPACT_ATOMS: atom_id res chain seq x y z
N PHE A 1 22.15 -18.24 -21.70
CA PHE A 1 22.17 -17.98 -20.26
C PHE A 1 22.64 -16.52 -20.07
N MET A 2 21.72 -15.58 -19.83
CA MET A 2 22.08 -14.22 -19.44
C MET A 2 22.67 -14.24 -18.02
N ASP A 3 23.75 -13.47 -17.81
CA ASP A 3 24.42 -13.41 -16.51
C ASP A 3 23.43 -12.92 -15.44
N SER A 4 23.16 -13.74 -14.43
CA SER A 4 22.21 -13.44 -13.34
C SER A 4 22.53 -12.10 -12.62
N ARG A 5 23.81 -11.69 -12.60
CA ARG A 5 24.26 -10.44 -12.02
C ARG A 5 23.76 -9.19 -12.77
N TRP A 6 23.61 -9.31 -14.08
CA TRP A 6 23.10 -8.20 -14.91
C TRP A 6 21.59 -7.99 -14.71
N ILE A 7 20.84 -9.08 -14.58
CA ILE A 7 19.41 -9.06 -14.24
C ILE A 7 19.20 -8.38 -12.87
N GLN A 8 20.03 -8.77 -11.90
CA GLN A 8 19.98 -8.23 -10.54
C GLN A 8 20.13 -6.71 -10.52
N GLY A 9 21.16 -6.18 -11.17
CA GLY A 9 21.39 -4.74 -11.24
C GLY A 9 20.22 -3.98 -11.88
N ARG A 10 19.61 -4.49 -12.94
CA ARG A 10 18.45 -3.87 -13.58
C ARG A 10 17.24 -3.78 -12.66
N ILE A 11 16.92 -4.84 -11.92
CA ILE A 11 15.81 -4.84 -10.97
C ILE A 11 16.06 -3.79 -9.87
N GLU A 12 17.27 -3.77 -9.31
CA GLU A 12 17.60 -2.86 -8.21
C GLU A 12 17.56 -1.39 -8.63
N GLU A 13 17.93 -1.06 -9.88
CA GLU A 13 17.96 0.30 -10.42
C GLU A 13 16.60 0.76 -10.97
N TYR A 14 15.65 -0.15 -11.19
CA TYR A 14 14.37 0.21 -11.79
C TYR A 14 13.50 1.03 -10.83
N SER A 15 12.86 2.07 -11.34
CA SER A 15 12.00 2.95 -10.54
C SER A 15 10.70 2.27 -10.11
N PHE A 16 10.41 2.30 -8.80
CA PHE A 16 9.16 1.78 -8.24
C PHE A 16 7.93 2.49 -8.82
N TYR A 17 7.97 3.80 -8.95
CA TYR A 17 6.90 4.57 -9.58
C TYR A 17 6.67 4.17 -11.05
N ARG A 18 7.74 4.00 -11.82
CA ARG A 18 7.62 3.58 -13.22
C ARG A 18 7.01 2.19 -13.33
N LEU A 19 7.43 1.26 -12.46
CA LEU A 19 6.87 -0.09 -12.40
C LEU A 19 5.36 -0.03 -12.11
N ALA A 20 4.94 0.71 -11.08
CA ALA A 20 3.53 0.87 -10.73
C ALA A 20 2.71 1.44 -11.90
N LYS A 21 3.25 2.46 -12.58
CA LYS A 21 2.60 3.11 -13.73
C LYS A 21 2.40 2.18 -14.93
N GLN A 22 3.25 1.17 -15.07
CA GLN A 22 3.17 0.20 -16.19
C GLN A 22 2.36 -1.04 -15.83
N ILE A 23 2.36 -1.46 -14.56
CA ILE A 23 1.58 -2.60 -14.08
C ILE A 23 0.10 -2.26 -13.99
N LEU A 24 -0.22 -1.09 -13.42
CA LEU A 24 -1.61 -0.70 -13.16
C LEU A 24 -2.33 -0.26 -14.44
N PRO A 25 -3.65 -0.53 -14.53
CA PRO A 25 -4.46 -0.11 -15.69
C PRO A 25 -4.43 1.41 -15.86
N LYS A 26 -4.03 1.87 -17.03
CA LYS A 26 -3.84 3.31 -17.34
C LYS A 26 -5.12 4.14 -17.31
N SER A 27 -6.28 3.50 -17.42
CA SER A 27 -7.57 4.17 -17.65
C SER A 27 -8.39 4.43 -16.40
N GLU A 28 -8.09 3.78 -15.27
CA GLU A 28 -9.02 3.76 -14.14
C GLU A 28 -8.59 4.63 -12.96
N PHE A 29 -7.27 4.87 -12.78
CA PHE A 29 -6.75 5.58 -11.62
C PHE A 29 -5.41 6.25 -11.89
N PRO A 30 -5.19 7.52 -11.51
CA PRO A 30 -3.90 8.16 -11.73
C PRO A 30 -2.83 7.56 -10.84
N VAL A 31 -1.77 7.05 -11.45
CA VAL A 31 -0.54 6.68 -10.77
C VAL A 31 0.34 7.92 -10.70
N LEU A 32 0.59 8.40 -9.50
CA LEU A 32 1.32 9.64 -9.25
C LEU A 32 2.63 9.36 -8.52
N SER A 33 3.68 10.11 -8.87
CA SER A 33 4.92 10.10 -8.12
C SER A 33 4.71 10.83 -6.79
N TYR A 34 5.09 10.18 -5.69
CA TYR A 34 5.14 10.83 -4.39
C TYR A 34 6.50 11.54 -4.26
N PRO A 35 6.54 12.86 -4.13
CA PRO A 35 7.79 13.57 -3.95
C PRO A 35 8.40 13.21 -2.60
N ILE A 36 9.69 12.87 -2.61
CA ILE A 36 10.48 12.54 -1.41
C ILE A 36 10.61 13.77 -0.48
N ALA A 37 10.58 14.97 -1.03
CA ALA A 37 10.65 16.21 -0.27
C ALA A 37 9.27 16.58 0.30
N LYS A 38 9.18 16.69 1.61
CA LYS A 38 7.97 17.11 2.35
C LYS A 38 7.35 18.44 1.87
N GLU A 39 8.10 19.26 1.18
CA GLU A 39 7.72 20.62 0.76
C GLU A 39 6.97 20.68 -0.56
N SER A 40 7.01 19.63 -1.36
CA SER A 40 6.27 19.58 -2.63
C SER A 40 4.92 18.88 -2.48
N LEU A 41 4.35 18.93 -1.31
CA LEU A 41 3.00 18.48 -1.05
C LEU A 41 2.05 19.08 -2.08
N MET A 42 1.49 18.20 -2.83
CA MET A 42 0.42 18.33 -3.80
C MET A 42 -0.03 19.77 -4.03
N SER A 43 0.45 20.32 -5.12
CA SER A 43 -0.07 21.61 -5.58
C SER A 43 -1.59 21.44 -5.77
N SER A 44 -2.36 22.48 -5.50
CA SER A 44 -3.80 22.57 -5.78
C SER A 44 -4.17 22.09 -7.19
N LYS A 45 -3.23 22.14 -8.13
CA LYS A 45 -3.36 21.65 -9.48
C LYS A 45 -3.40 20.11 -9.57
N MET A 46 -2.63 19.41 -8.77
CA MET A 46 -2.67 17.93 -8.71
C MET A 46 -3.95 17.44 -8.04
N GLU A 47 -4.39 18.12 -7.02
CA GLU A 47 -5.67 17.85 -6.34
C GLU A 47 -6.86 18.04 -7.30
N SER A 48 -6.89 19.14 -8.02
CA SER A 48 -7.91 19.40 -9.06
C SER A 48 -7.89 18.39 -10.21
N MET A 49 -6.73 17.86 -10.59
CA MET A 49 -6.64 16.81 -11.60
C MET A 49 -7.20 15.47 -11.08
N ARG A 50 -6.99 15.17 -9.80
CA ARG A 50 -7.51 13.94 -9.17
C ARG A 50 -9.01 13.96 -9.04
N GLU A 51 -9.59 15.05 -8.57
CA GLU A 51 -11.05 15.23 -8.47
C GLU A 51 -11.77 14.97 -9.78
N LYS A 52 -11.13 15.28 -10.91
CA LYS A 52 -11.69 15.03 -12.25
C LYS A 52 -11.58 13.58 -12.71
N MET A 53 -10.66 12.80 -12.14
CA MET A 53 -10.34 11.45 -12.61
C MET A 53 -10.95 10.36 -11.72
N ILE A 54 -11.36 10.68 -10.50
CA ILE A 54 -11.86 9.72 -9.52
C ILE A 54 -13.31 10.04 -9.18
N PRO A 55 -14.22 9.06 -9.21
CA PRO A 55 -15.57 9.26 -8.71
C PRO A 55 -15.55 9.81 -7.28
N GLN A 56 -16.29 10.86 -7.02
CA GLN A 56 -16.26 11.60 -5.75
C GLN A 56 -16.55 10.71 -4.51
N PHE A 57 -17.37 9.68 -4.67
CA PHE A 57 -17.69 8.74 -3.58
C PHE A 57 -16.52 7.83 -3.16
N LEU A 58 -15.47 7.74 -3.99
CA LEU A 58 -14.23 7.01 -3.66
C LEU A 58 -13.20 7.92 -3.00
N TYR A 59 -13.52 9.19 -2.83
CA TYR A 59 -12.63 10.19 -2.28
C TYR A 59 -12.72 10.20 -0.75
N ILE A 60 -11.66 9.75 -0.08
CA ILE A 60 -11.53 9.82 1.37
C ILE A 60 -10.23 10.57 1.71
N THR A 61 -10.35 11.70 2.40
CA THR A 61 -9.21 12.48 2.88
C THR A 61 -8.63 11.85 4.15
N LYS A 62 -7.39 12.23 4.50
CA LYS A 62 -6.79 11.80 5.77
C LYS A 62 -7.65 12.17 6.98
N LYS A 63 -8.27 13.33 6.96
CA LYS A 63 -9.13 13.81 8.04
C LYS A 63 -10.42 13.01 8.14
N GLU A 64 -11.02 12.68 7.00
CA GLU A 64 -12.16 11.77 6.96
C GLU A 64 -11.82 10.40 7.48
N GLU A 65 -10.68 9.85 7.06
CA GLU A 65 -10.23 8.56 7.56
C GLU A 65 -10.02 8.58 9.08
N GLN A 66 -9.40 9.63 9.61
CA GLN A 66 -9.24 9.77 11.05
C GLN A 66 -10.59 9.88 11.74
N ALA A 67 -11.52 10.67 11.19
CA ALA A 67 -12.87 10.76 11.73
C ALA A 67 -13.63 9.44 11.66
N ILE A 68 -13.43 8.65 10.60
CA ILE A 68 -13.99 7.29 10.49
C ILE A 68 -13.37 6.38 11.55
N PHE A 69 -12.04 6.46 11.70
CA PHE A 69 -11.32 5.68 12.70
C PHE A 69 -11.79 6.00 14.13
N ASP A 70 -12.00 7.27 14.43
CA ASP A 70 -12.45 7.76 15.74
C ASP A 70 -13.98 7.61 15.96
N GLY A 71 -14.72 7.22 14.93
CA GLY A 71 -16.19 7.14 15.00
C GLY A 71 -16.90 8.49 15.01
N THR A 72 -16.21 9.56 14.64
CA THR A 72 -16.74 10.95 14.62
C THR A 72 -17.08 11.44 13.21
N TRP A 73 -16.95 10.58 12.20
CA TRP A 73 -17.25 10.95 10.82
C TRP A 73 -18.70 11.42 10.63
N ASN A 74 -18.86 12.52 9.90
CA ASN A 74 -20.15 13.11 9.58
C ASN A 74 -20.19 13.52 8.11
N GLU A 75 -21.20 13.07 7.39
CA GLU A 75 -21.41 13.34 5.96
C GLU A 75 -21.58 14.84 5.64
N ASN A 76 -21.97 15.65 6.62
CA ASN A 76 -22.15 17.10 6.46
C ASN A 76 -20.86 17.90 6.71
N THR A 77 -19.79 17.24 7.13
CA THR A 77 -18.50 17.90 7.36
C THR A 77 -17.77 18.05 6.04
N ASN A 78 -17.30 19.25 5.75
CA ASN A 78 -16.46 19.50 4.59
C ASN A 78 -15.02 19.07 4.87
N TYR A 79 -14.56 18.02 4.16
CA TYR A 79 -13.20 17.50 4.25
C TYR A 79 -12.32 17.88 3.05
N GLU A 80 -12.77 18.83 2.21
CA GLU A 80 -12.19 19.12 0.87
C GLU A 80 -10.75 19.63 0.89
N HIS A 81 -10.26 20.12 2.01
CA HIS A 81 -8.92 20.72 2.10
C HIS A 81 -7.83 19.72 2.53
N GLU A 82 -8.16 18.45 2.69
CA GLU A 82 -7.21 17.45 3.16
C GLU A 82 -6.60 16.66 1.98
N ILE A 83 -5.36 16.21 2.19
CA ILE A 83 -4.67 15.35 1.22
C ILE A 83 -5.38 14.00 1.14
N MET A 84 -5.69 13.56 -0.07
CA MET A 84 -6.29 12.25 -0.28
C MET A 84 -5.35 11.14 0.14
N LYS A 85 -5.87 10.16 0.86
CA LYS A 85 -5.14 8.95 1.21
C LYS A 85 -5.11 7.95 0.06
N TYR A 86 -6.18 7.85 -0.67
CA TYR A 86 -6.36 6.89 -1.76
C TYR A 86 -6.08 7.52 -3.11
N GLY A 87 -4.85 7.54 -3.45
CA GLY A 87 -4.35 7.66 -4.78
C GLY A 87 -3.21 6.67 -4.90
N PHE A 88 -2.95 6.19 -6.08
CA PHE A 88 -1.79 5.37 -6.31
C PHE A 88 -0.54 6.26 -6.31
N TYR A 89 -0.06 6.54 -5.09
CA TYR A 89 1.17 7.30 -4.89
C TYR A 89 2.30 6.34 -4.66
N PHE A 90 3.24 6.34 -5.58
CA PHE A 90 4.46 5.57 -5.45
C PHE A 90 5.66 6.50 -5.46
N VAL A 91 6.60 6.26 -4.57
CA VAL A 91 7.86 7.03 -4.58
C VAL A 91 8.66 6.70 -5.82
N ASP A 92 9.26 7.72 -6.41
CA ASP A 92 10.16 7.56 -7.55
C ASP A 92 11.58 7.30 -7.04
N VAL A 93 11.79 6.10 -6.53
CA VAL A 93 13.09 5.59 -6.08
C VAL A 93 13.39 4.25 -6.74
N PRO A 94 14.67 3.87 -6.90
CA PRO A 94 15.06 2.54 -7.31
C PRO A 94 14.49 1.46 -6.37
N LEU A 95 14.14 0.30 -6.91
CA LEU A 95 13.65 -0.83 -6.11
C LEU A 95 14.65 -1.24 -5.02
N GLY A 96 15.95 -1.15 -5.29
CA GLY A 96 16.99 -1.42 -4.29
C GLY A 96 17.01 -0.47 -3.09
N CYS A 97 16.29 0.66 -3.16
CA CYS A 97 16.18 1.62 -2.05
C CYS A 97 14.86 1.52 -1.27
N LEU A 98 13.97 0.58 -1.62
CA LEU A 98 12.64 0.51 -1.02
C LEU A 98 12.67 0.12 0.46
N ASP A 99 13.56 -0.75 0.88
CA ASP A 99 13.73 -1.15 2.28
C ASP A 99 14.19 0.01 3.17
N ILE A 100 14.91 0.98 2.62
CA ILE A 100 15.32 2.21 3.31
C ILE A 100 14.17 3.22 3.34
N SER A 101 13.50 3.41 2.22
CA SER A 101 12.46 4.44 2.03
C SER A 101 11.11 4.05 2.63
N PHE A 102 10.81 2.75 2.69
CA PHE A 102 9.56 2.17 3.20
C PHE A 102 9.80 1.06 4.23
N LYS A 103 10.72 1.31 5.16
CA LYS A 103 11.14 0.34 6.17
C LYS A 103 9.97 -0.32 6.91
N SER A 104 8.92 0.44 7.24
CA SER A 104 7.74 -0.09 7.94
C SER A 104 6.97 -1.14 7.16
N TRP A 105 7.01 -1.09 5.83
CA TRP A 105 6.29 -2.00 4.96
C TRP A 105 7.20 -3.11 4.43
N PHE A 106 8.35 -2.73 3.87
CA PHE A 106 9.32 -3.68 3.29
C PHE A 106 10.03 -4.57 4.31
N CYS A 107 10.14 -4.12 5.56
CA CYS A 107 10.69 -4.90 6.67
C CYS A 107 9.61 -5.52 7.57
N ASP A 108 8.33 -5.50 7.14
CA ASP A 108 7.25 -6.14 7.90
C ASP A 108 7.41 -7.67 7.84
N GLN A 109 7.63 -8.27 9.02
CA GLN A 109 7.87 -9.71 9.14
C GLN A 109 6.66 -10.55 8.71
N ILE A 110 5.44 -10.01 8.82
CA ILE A 110 4.21 -10.73 8.45
C ILE A 110 4.12 -10.78 6.93
N ILE A 111 4.35 -9.65 6.26
CA ILE A 111 4.39 -9.58 4.80
C ILE A 111 5.54 -10.45 4.26
N ASP A 112 6.71 -10.37 4.90
CA ASP A 112 7.86 -11.16 4.49
C ASP A 112 7.59 -12.67 4.59
N ALA A 113 6.99 -13.11 5.69
CA ALA A 113 6.60 -14.53 5.85
C ALA A 113 5.57 -14.98 4.81
N MET A 114 4.61 -14.13 4.48
CA MET A 114 3.57 -14.39 3.49
C MET A 114 4.15 -14.50 2.07
N LEU A 115 5.14 -13.65 1.73
CA LEU A 115 5.73 -13.58 0.38
C LEU A 115 6.93 -14.51 0.20
N LYS A 116 7.48 -15.08 1.28
CA LYS A 116 8.66 -15.95 1.23
C LYS A 116 8.61 -17.05 0.18
N PRO A 117 7.48 -17.76 -0.03
CA PRO A 117 7.40 -18.79 -1.07
C PRO A 117 7.64 -18.28 -2.49
N TYR A 118 7.42 -16.99 -2.76
CA TYR A 118 7.54 -16.42 -4.10
C TYR A 118 8.97 -16.00 -4.48
N TYR A 119 9.90 -15.92 -3.53
CA TYR A 119 11.28 -15.52 -3.79
C TYR A 119 12.32 -16.49 -3.21
N THR A 120 11.88 -17.62 -2.67
CA THR A 120 12.76 -18.71 -2.25
C THR A 120 13.01 -19.61 -3.46
N GLU A 121 14.26 -19.90 -3.74
CA GLU A 121 14.67 -20.81 -4.82
C GLU A 121 14.50 -22.28 -4.39
N ASP A 122 14.59 -23.21 -5.34
CA ASP A 122 14.40 -24.66 -5.09
C ASP A 122 15.42 -25.23 -4.08
N ASP A 123 16.60 -24.64 -3.98
CA ASP A 123 17.63 -25.00 -3.01
C ASP A 123 17.44 -24.37 -1.61
N GLY A 124 16.36 -23.61 -1.43
CA GLY A 124 16.04 -22.89 -0.20
C GLY A 124 16.76 -21.54 -0.04
N SER A 125 17.59 -21.14 -0.99
CA SER A 125 18.24 -19.84 -0.98
C SER A 125 17.25 -18.71 -1.28
N ILE A 126 17.58 -17.48 -0.87
CA ILE A 126 16.78 -16.29 -1.13
C ILE A 126 17.49 -15.42 -2.16
N CYS A 127 16.84 -15.24 -3.30
CA CYS A 127 17.28 -14.28 -4.31
C CYS A 127 16.84 -12.87 -3.91
N PHE A 128 17.81 -12.01 -3.59
CA PHE A 128 17.54 -10.65 -3.09
C PHE A 128 16.76 -9.79 -4.09
N SER A 129 17.15 -9.79 -5.36
CA SER A 129 16.46 -9.01 -6.39
C SER A 129 15.05 -9.50 -6.64
N LYS A 130 14.84 -10.82 -6.64
CA LYS A 130 13.51 -11.41 -6.73
C LYS A 130 12.65 -11.01 -5.54
N ARG A 131 13.21 -11.01 -4.33
CA ARG A 131 12.51 -10.54 -3.13
C ARG A 131 12.08 -9.08 -3.26
N LEU A 132 12.95 -8.19 -3.74
CA LEU A 132 12.60 -6.79 -3.98
C LEU A 132 11.46 -6.66 -4.98
N LEU A 133 11.55 -7.34 -6.10
CA LEU A 133 10.53 -7.31 -7.16
C LEU A 133 9.19 -7.85 -6.66
N VAL A 134 9.18 -8.99 -6.00
CA VAL A 134 7.97 -9.61 -5.42
C VAL A 134 7.29 -8.66 -4.44
N LYS A 135 8.05 -8.05 -3.53
CA LYS A 135 7.51 -7.09 -2.56
C LYS A 135 6.98 -5.82 -3.23
N ALA A 136 7.67 -5.31 -4.23
CA ALA A 136 7.22 -4.14 -4.98
C ALA A 136 5.90 -4.44 -5.73
N VAL A 137 5.83 -5.54 -6.46
CA VAL A 137 4.62 -5.95 -7.19
C VAL A 137 3.46 -6.21 -6.22
N PHE A 138 3.72 -6.89 -5.11
CA PHE A 138 2.70 -7.11 -4.08
C PHE A 138 2.15 -5.79 -3.52
N CYS A 139 3.02 -4.82 -3.21
CA CYS A 139 2.60 -3.50 -2.73
C CYS A 139 1.68 -2.80 -3.73
N ILE A 140 2.08 -2.79 -5.01
CA ILE A 140 1.29 -2.19 -6.08
C ILE A 140 -0.10 -2.85 -6.18
N LEU A 141 -0.15 -4.16 -6.15
CA LEU A 141 -1.40 -4.92 -6.24
C LEU A 141 -2.27 -4.79 -4.99
N HIS A 142 -1.66 -4.68 -3.81
CA HIS A 142 -2.36 -4.44 -2.56
C HIS A 142 -3.12 -3.10 -2.57
N GLU A 143 -2.46 -2.02 -2.96
CA GLU A 143 -3.10 -0.71 -3.09
C GLU A 143 -4.22 -0.74 -4.14
N TYR A 144 -4.01 -1.44 -5.25
CA TYR A 144 -5.05 -1.62 -6.26
C TYR A 144 -6.21 -2.50 -5.73
N GLY A 145 -5.93 -3.46 -4.88
CA GLY A 145 -6.94 -4.27 -4.20
C GLY A 145 -7.92 -3.44 -3.36
N HIS A 146 -7.40 -2.45 -2.63
CA HIS A 146 -8.25 -1.47 -1.94
C HIS A 146 -9.17 -0.72 -2.90
N TYR A 147 -8.64 -0.26 -4.04
CA TYR A 147 -9.44 0.42 -5.05
C TYR A 147 -10.55 -0.48 -5.61
N VAL A 148 -10.26 -1.74 -5.90
CA VAL A 148 -11.24 -2.72 -6.37
C VAL A 148 -12.37 -2.93 -5.36
N ASP A 149 -12.04 -2.95 -4.07
CA ASP A 149 -13.03 -3.06 -3.00
C ASP A 149 -13.89 -1.79 -2.90
N TYR A 150 -13.28 -0.61 -2.96
CA TYR A 150 -13.99 0.66 -2.83
C TYR A 150 -14.96 0.93 -3.98
N LYS A 151 -14.66 0.45 -5.17
CA LYS A 151 -15.58 0.52 -6.33
C LYS A 151 -16.91 -0.23 -6.13
N LYS A 152 -17.00 -1.10 -5.15
CA LYS A 152 -18.23 -1.85 -4.84
C LYS A 152 -19.28 -1.00 -4.13
N PHE A 153 -18.91 0.16 -3.61
CA PHE A 153 -19.79 1.04 -2.85
C PHE A 153 -20.41 2.12 -3.72
N ASN A 154 -21.68 2.39 -3.52
CA ASN A 154 -22.45 3.37 -4.32
C ASN A 154 -22.41 4.78 -3.70
N SER A 155 -21.97 4.91 -2.47
CA SER A 155 -21.89 6.19 -1.79
C SER A 155 -20.70 6.27 -0.83
N LYS A 156 -20.25 7.50 -0.59
CA LYS A 156 -19.18 7.80 0.37
C LYS A 156 -19.55 7.36 1.80
N LYS A 157 -20.82 7.47 2.15
CA LYS A 157 -21.35 7.03 3.44
C LYS A 157 -21.23 5.52 3.63
N GLU A 158 -21.62 4.74 2.64
CA GLU A 158 -21.48 3.29 2.68
C GLU A 158 -20.02 2.87 2.81
N LEU A 159 -19.14 3.47 2.01
CA LEU A 159 -17.70 3.24 2.08
C LEU A 159 -17.14 3.60 3.47
N ALA A 160 -17.47 4.77 4.00
CA ALA A 160 -17.02 5.21 5.30
C ALA A 160 -17.45 4.26 6.42
N MET A 161 -18.72 3.85 6.41
CA MET A 161 -19.24 2.89 7.38
C MET A 161 -18.60 1.51 7.26
N TRP A 162 -18.28 1.09 6.04
CA TRP A 162 -17.59 -0.18 5.82
C TRP A 162 -16.15 -0.13 6.36
N ILE A 163 -15.38 0.94 6.05
CA ILE A 163 -14.02 1.13 6.58
C ILE A 163 -14.04 1.19 8.12
N TYR A 164 -14.98 1.94 8.70
CA TYR A 164 -15.12 2.02 10.14
C TYR A 164 -15.29 0.65 10.79
N LYS A 165 -16.18 -0.17 10.25
CA LYS A 165 -16.42 -1.54 10.73
C LYS A 165 -15.22 -2.45 10.48
N ALA A 166 -14.60 -2.36 9.31
CA ALA A 166 -13.45 -3.18 8.95
C ALA A 166 -12.25 -2.95 9.89
N LYS A 167 -12.03 -1.71 10.30
CA LYS A 167 -10.91 -1.30 11.19
C LYS A 167 -11.22 -1.43 12.70
N GLU A 168 -12.41 -1.91 13.09
CA GLU A 168 -12.76 -2.02 14.51
C GLU A 168 -11.79 -2.86 15.35
N PRO A 169 -11.34 -4.05 14.90
CA PRO A 169 -10.36 -4.83 15.66
C PRO A 169 -9.04 -4.08 15.86
N TYR A 170 -8.58 -3.38 14.81
CA TYR A 170 -7.36 -2.59 14.89
C TYR A 170 -7.49 -1.41 15.87
N ARG A 171 -8.60 -0.68 15.86
CA ARG A 171 -8.82 0.41 16.83
C ARG A 171 -8.72 -0.06 18.28
N ARG A 172 -9.27 -1.23 18.59
CA ARG A 172 -9.21 -1.80 19.94
C ARG A 172 -7.78 -2.10 20.38
N ILE A 173 -7.01 -2.78 19.55
CA ILE A 173 -5.62 -3.12 19.89
C ILE A 173 -4.73 -1.86 19.89
N ASP A 174 -4.96 -0.93 18.97
CA ASP A 174 -4.20 0.32 18.87
C ASP A 174 -4.39 1.18 20.13
N THR A 175 -5.62 1.33 20.62
CA THR A 175 -5.92 2.01 21.89
C THR A 175 -5.18 1.37 23.05
N TYR A 176 -5.17 0.03 23.11
CA TYR A 176 -4.45 -0.70 24.15
C TYR A 176 -2.94 -0.50 24.07
N VAL A 177 -2.37 -0.58 22.86
CA VAL A 177 -0.93 -0.33 22.61
C VAL A 177 -0.54 1.07 23.02
N CYS A 178 -1.35 2.08 22.65
CA CYS A 178 -1.12 3.47 23.04
C CYS A 178 -1.10 3.63 24.57
N LYS A 179 -2.01 2.99 25.28
CA LYS A 179 -2.04 2.98 26.76
C LYS A 179 -0.79 2.34 27.32
N MET A 180 -0.40 1.15 26.86
CA MET A 180 0.82 0.47 27.32
C MET A 180 2.09 1.29 27.06
N ASN A 181 2.16 2.01 25.92
CA ASN A 181 3.25 2.91 25.63
C ASN A 181 3.32 4.08 26.62
N GLN A 182 2.18 4.69 26.95
CA GLN A 182 2.12 5.78 27.95
C GLN A 182 2.53 5.33 29.35
N GLU A 183 2.22 4.09 29.71
CA GLU A 183 2.57 3.48 30.98
C GLU A 183 4.02 2.92 31.01
N GLY A 184 4.76 2.99 29.91
CA GLY A 184 6.12 2.45 29.80
C GLY A 184 6.21 0.92 29.70
N HIS A 185 5.10 0.27 29.36
CA HIS A 185 4.97 -1.19 29.27
C HIS A 185 4.89 -1.71 27.83
N LEU A 186 5.32 -0.92 26.84
CA LEU A 186 5.31 -1.32 25.45
C LEU A 186 6.35 -2.42 25.18
N THR A 187 5.91 -3.54 24.59
CA THR A 187 6.77 -4.66 24.20
C THR A 187 6.76 -4.85 22.68
N GLU A 188 7.82 -5.48 22.15
CA GLU A 188 7.88 -5.84 20.72
C GLU A 188 6.77 -6.85 20.34
N GLU A 189 6.43 -7.76 21.24
CA GLU A 189 5.38 -8.74 21.06
C GLU A 189 4.00 -8.07 20.89
N LEU A 190 3.73 -7.03 21.68
CA LEU A 190 2.51 -6.25 21.58
C LEU A 190 2.45 -5.45 20.27
N LEU A 191 3.58 -4.91 19.81
CA LEU A 191 3.68 -4.25 18.52
C LEU A 191 3.48 -5.22 17.36
N LEU A 192 4.00 -6.44 17.46
CA LEU A 192 3.79 -7.49 16.47
C LEU A 192 2.32 -7.90 16.41
N GLU A 193 1.67 -8.07 17.57
CA GLU A 193 0.25 -8.41 17.63
C GLU A 193 -0.63 -7.31 17.04
N ARG A 194 -0.34 -6.04 17.31
CA ARG A 194 -1.00 -4.91 16.66
C ARG A 194 -0.92 -4.99 15.14
N ARG A 195 0.25 -5.34 14.57
CA ARG A 195 0.43 -5.51 13.13
C ARG A 195 -0.38 -6.69 12.60
N ARG A 196 -0.40 -7.83 13.32
CA ARG A 196 -1.23 -8.99 12.94
C ARG A 196 -2.69 -8.62 12.85
N VAL A 197 -3.20 -7.96 13.89
CA VAL A 197 -4.61 -7.51 13.92
C VAL A 197 -4.88 -6.54 12.77
N TYR A 198 -3.98 -5.62 12.48
CA TYR A 198 -4.10 -4.71 11.33
C TYR A 198 -4.26 -5.49 10.01
N ARG A 199 -3.38 -6.44 9.73
CA ARG A 199 -3.43 -7.27 8.51
C ARG A 199 -4.67 -8.17 8.44
N CYS A 200 -5.27 -8.50 9.58
CA CYS A 200 -6.52 -9.27 9.65
C CYS A 200 -7.78 -8.39 9.52
N CYS A 201 -7.67 -7.07 9.51
CA CYS A 201 -8.79 -6.18 9.19
C CYS A 201 -9.34 -6.50 7.80
N LYS A 202 -10.65 -6.48 7.66
CA LYS A 202 -11.32 -6.97 6.45
C LYS A 202 -10.85 -6.29 5.17
N ASP A 203 -10.59 -5.00 5.22
CA ASP A 203 -10.09 -4.20 4.10
C ASP A 203 -8.65 -4.57 3.72
N GLU A 204 -7.75 -4.71 4.71
CA GLU A 204 -6.37 -5.11 4.50
C GLU A 204 -6.28 -6.55 4.00
N TYR A 205 -7.03 -7.46 4.64
CA TYR A 205 -7.07 -8.86 4.24
C TYR A 205 -7.58 -9.04 2.80
N SER A 206 -8.63 -8.31 2.42
CA SER A 206 -9.16 -8.37 1.06
C SER A 206 -8.15 -7.86 0.03
N ALA A 207 -7.45 -6.76 0.33
CA ALA A 207 -6.39 -6.22 -0.52
C ALA A 207 -5.21 -7.20 -0.65
N ASP A 208 -4.82 -7.87 0.45
CA ASP A 208 -3.78 -8.91 0.43
C ASP A 208 -4.18 -10.10 -0.44
N GLN A 209 -5.43 -10.58 -0.31
CA GLN A 209 -5.93 -11.69 -1.12
C GLN A 209 -5.98 -11.33 -2.61
N TYR A 210 -6.39 -10.10 -2.93
CA TYR A 210 -6.33 -9.60 -4.29
C TYR A 210 -4.89 -9.63 -4.83
N ALA A 211 -3.94 -9.07 -4.07
CA ALA A 211 -2.55 -9.04 -4.46
C ALA A 211 -1.97 -10.44 -4.69
N LEU A 212 -2.18 -11.37 -3.75
CA LEU A 212 -1.69 -12.74 -3.83
C LEU A 212 -2.27 -13.51 -5.04
N SER A 213 -3.55 -13.30 -5.35
CA SER A 213 -4.20 -13.99 -6.48
C SER A 213 -3.67 -13.58 -7.85
N HIS A 214 -3.06 -12.38 -7.96
CA HIS A 214 -2.52 -11.85 -9.22
C HIS A 214 -0.98 -11.80 -9.22
N LEU A 215 -0.34 -12.20 -8.12
CA LEU A 215 1.08 -11.93 -7.90
C LEU A 215 1.98 -12.59 -8.96
N ASN A 216 1.80 -13.88 -9.24
CA ASN A 216 2.65 -14.60 -10.20
C ASN A 216 2.59 -13.99 -11.60
N GLU A 217 1.38 -13.77 -12.13
CA GLU A 217 1.18 -13.14 -13.43
C GLU A 217 1.85 -11.76 -13.52
N MET A 218 1.73 -10.98 -12.46
CA MET A 218 2.28 -9.63 -12.44
C MET A 218 3.78 -9.59 -12.20
N ILE A 219 4.38 -10.59 -11.55
CA ILE A 219 5.84 -10.74 -11.48
C ILE A 219 6.41 -10.99 -12.88
N ASP A 220 5.83 -11.89 -13.65
CA ASP A 220 6.27 -12.19 -15.02
C ASP A 220 6.18 -10.93 -15.89
N LYS A 221 5.05 -10.23 -15.84
CA LYS A 221 4.88 -8.93 -16.52
C LYS A 221 5.88 -7.87 -16.07
N ALA A 222 6.18 -7.81 -14.78
CA ALA A 222 7.15 -6.86 -14.25
C ALA A 222 8.58 -7.15 -14.74
N ILE A 223 8.93 -8.42 -14.89
CA ILE A 223 10.20 -8.85 -15.47
C ILE A 223 10.28 -8.33 -16.91
N ASP A 224 9.27 -8.58 -17.73
CA ASP A 224 9.22 -8.11 -19.11
C ASP A 224 9.36 -6.59 -19.19
N ILE A 225 8.64 -5.83 -18.34
CA ILE A 225 8.72 -4.36 -18.26
C ILE A 225 10.12 -3.86 -17.92
N ILE A 226 10.81 -4.52 -17.01
CA ILE A 226 12.16 -4.12 -16.59
C ILE A 226 13.19 -4.46 -17.68
N TRP A 227 12.83 -5.42 -18.52
CA TRP A 227 13.72 -5.95 -19.56
C TRP A 227 13.68 -5.14 -20.85
N ASP A 228 12.52 -4.57 -21.17
CA ASP A 228 12.33 -3.67 -22.32
C ASP A 228 12.96 -2.28 -22.06
#